data_ca3a02ac3fcad639767a39ae502858af
#
_entry.id   ca3a02ac3fcad639767a39ae502858af
#
_cell.length_a   1.000
_cell.length_b   1.000
_cell.length_c   1.000
_cell.angle_alpha   90.00
_cell.angle_beta   90.00
_cell.angle_gamma   90.00
#
_symmetry.space_group_name_H-M   'P 1'
#
loop_
_entity.id
_entity.type
_entity.pdbx_description
1 polymer ?
#
loop_
_entity_poly.entity_id
_entity_poly.type
_entity_poly.pdbx_seq_one_letter_code
_entity_poly.pdbx_strand_id
1 'polypeptide(L)'
;KIAVWADAITYKAELVTHTDAFFDKIRIQEGKRASILAQAMEKVNESSFDEDINFYINIITSNSTIPTIITSPEGEINCAVNVDSKIHNYKNINELGEEKKLYDSIITYYYQNEYNIIYYKESQIYSDLKMMIDNLVQSFFQEVVINEASVPVIITDSTMRHVITCGNVDSNKINNAKQCAALIESMQAENTPIM
;
A
#
# COMPACT_ATOMS: atom_id res chain seq x y z
N LYS A 1 3.64 -32.85 -17.28
CA LYS A 1 3.89 -32.25 -15.94
C LYS A 1 4.54 -30.87 -16.04
N ILE A 2 5.62 -30.70 -16.83
CA ILE A 2 6.31 -29.41 -17.03
C ILE A 2 5.37 -28.36 -17.64
N ALA A 3 4.54 -28.71 -18.62
CA ALA A 3 3.60 -27.79 -19.25
C ALA A 3 2.54 -27.26 -18.25
N VAL A 4 1.95 -28.14 -17.46
CA VAL A 4 0.96 -27.75 -16.43
C VAL A 4 1.58 -26.80 -15.40
N TRP A 5 2.84 -26.99 -15.08
CA TRP A 5 3.59 -26.17 -14.16
C TRP A 5 3.93 -24.78 -14.74
N ALA A 6 4.35 -24.74 -16.01
CA ALA A 6 4.56 -23.47 -16.71
C ALA A 6 3.26 -22.65 -16.85
N ASP A 7 2.14 -23.31 -17.14
CA ASP A 7 0.83 -22.68 -17.20
C ASP A 7 0.41 -22.09 -15.84
N ALA A 8 0.67 -22.83 -14.74
CA ALA A 8 0.38 -22.34 -13.39
C ALA A 8 1.21 -21.10 -13.01
N ILE A 9 2.49 -21.05 -13.40
CA ILE A 9 3.36 -19.88 -13.18
C ILE A 9 2.88 -18.69 -13.99
N THR A 10 2.55 -18.91 -15.28
CA THR A 10 2.07 -17.85 -16.18
C THR A 10 0.77 -17.25 -15.65
N TYR A 11 -0.22 -18.09 -15.31
CA TYR A 11 -1.48 -17.65 -14.74
C TYR A 11 -1.28 -16.80 -13.47
N LYS A 12 -0.29 -17.10 -12.71
CA LYS A 12 0.04 -16.44 -11.48
C LYS A 12 0.75 -15.11 -11.67
N ALA A 13 1.68 -15.01 -12.60
CA ALA A 13 2.27 -13.74 -12.99
C ALA A 13 1.19 -12.77 -13.49
N GLU A 14 0.22 -13.27 -14.24
CA GLU A 14 -0.96 -12.51 -14.66
C GLU A 14 -1.82 -12.08 -13.47
N LEU A 15 -2.08 -12.96 -12.50
CA LEU A 15 -2.85 -12.64 -11.30
C LEU A 15 -2.19 -11.52 -10.49
N VAL A 16 -0.88 -11.60 -10.25
CA VAL A 16 -0.14 -10.55 -9.54
C VAL A 16 -0.23 -9.22 -10.30
N THR A 17 0.00 -9.23 -11.61
CA THR A 17 -0.09 -8.02 -12.44
C THR A 17 -1.48 -7.40 -12.40
N HIS A 18 -2.54 -8.22 -12.47
CA HIS A 18 -3.91 -7.73 -12.36
C HIS A 18 -4.24 -7.18 -10.98
N THR A 19 -3.69 -7.79 -9.94
CA THR A 19 -3.86 -7.35 -8.56
C THR A 19 -3.20 -6.00 -8.33
N ASP A 20 -1.97 -5.79 -8.79
CA ASP A 20 -1.28 -4.51 -8.71
C ASP A 20 -2.04 -3.40 -9.45
N ALA A 21 -2.48 -3.68 -10.68
CA ALA A 21 -3.29 -2.74 -11.45
C ALA A 21 -4.64 -2.40 -10.77
N PHE A 22 -5.22 -3.35 -10.05
CA PHE A 22 -6.43 -3.12 -9.26
C PHE A 22 -6.15 -2.21 -8.07
N PHE A 23 -5.07 -2.44 -7.33
CA PHE A 23 -4.67 -1.59 -6.21
C PHE A 23 -4.31 -0.17 -6.65
N ASP A 24 -3.64 0.00 -7.78
CA ASP A 24 -3.37 1.33 -8.34
C ASP A 24 -4.66 2.09 -8.66
N LYS A 25 -5.68 1.41 -9.18
CA LYS A 25 -7.00 2.03 -9.40
C LYS A 25 -7.67 2.46 -8.09
N ILE A 26 -7.59 1.64 -7.05
CA ILE A 26 -8.15 2.00 -5.73
C ILE A 26 -7.41 3.22 -5.18
N ARG A 27 -6.07 3.23 -5.22
CA ARG A 27 -5.24 4.36 -4.78
C ARG A 27 -5.63 5.66 -5.50
N ILE A 28 -5.81 5.62 -6.81
CA ILE A 28 -6.26 6.76 -7.59
C ILE A 28 -7.65 7.22 -7.14
N GLN A 29 -8.56 6.31 -6.84
CA GLN A 29 -9.91 6.64 -6.34
C GLN A 29 -9.87 7.26 -4.95
N GLU A 30 -9.04 6.75 -4.05
CA GLU A 30 -8.85 7.34 -2.72
C GLU A 30 -8.25 8.74 -2.79
N GLY A 31 -7.25 8.96 -3.66
CA GLY A 31 -6.70 10.29 -3.93
C GLY A 31 -7.75 11.27 -4.45
N LYS A 32 -8.64 10.84 -5.35
CA LYS A 32 -9.77 11.67 -5.81
C LYS A 32 -10.73 12.02 -4.68
N ARG A 33 -11.05 11.07 -3.79
CA ARG A 33 -11.91 11.32 -2.61
C ARG A 33 -11.25 12.31 -1.66
N ALA A 34 -9.94 12.17 -1.41
CA ALA A 34 -9.19 13.13 -0.59
C ALA A 34 -9.20 14.55 -1.22
N SER A 35 -9.09 14.65 -2.54
CA SER A 35 -9.21 15.93 -3.26
C SER A 35 -10.61 16.55 -3.14
N ILE A 36 -11.67 15.74 -3.23
CA ILE A 36 -13.06 16.23 -3.04
C ILE A 36 -13.25 16.70 -1.60
N LEU A 37 -12.70 15.99 -0.62
CA LEU A 37 -12.71 16.39 0.79
C LEU A 37 -12.02 17.74 0.98
N ALA A 38 -10.83 17.92 0.37
CA ALA A 38 -10.08 19.15 0.39
C ALA A 38 -10.89 20.32 -0.18
N GLN A 39 -11.51 20.14 -1.34
CA GLN A 39 -12.35 21.15 -1.98
C GLN A 39 -13.61 21.48 -1.14
N ALA A 40 -14.23 20.49 -0.51
CA ALA A 40 -15.35 20.72 0.38
C ALA A 40 -14.96 21.58 1.59
N MET A 41 -13.78 21.34 2.16
CA MET A 41 -13.25 22.14 3.28
C MET A 41 -12.93 23.58 2.85
N GLU A 42 -12.34 23.76 1.67
CA GLU A 42 -12.11 25.08 1.08
C GLU A 42 -13.43 25.84 0.96
N LYS A 43 -14.46 25.21 0.42
CA LYS A 43 -15.78 25.83 0.27
C LYS A 43 -16.44 26.19 1.60
N VAL A 44 -16.32 25.36 2.62
CA VAL A 44 -16.83 25.69 3.97
C VAL A 44 -16.10 26.92 4.53
N ASN A 45 -14.79 27.03 4.31
CA ASN A 45 -14.01 28.17 4.81
C ASN A 45 -14.26 29.46 4.03
N GLU A 46 -14.56 29.38 2.71
CA GLU A 46 -14.89 30.53 1.87
C GLU A 46 -16.33 31.01 2.02
N SER A 47 -17.24 30.17 2.50
CA SER A 47 -18.68 30.44 2.50
C SER A 47 -19.03 31.62 3.38
N SER A 48 -19.82 32.55 2.82
CA SER A 48 -20.50 33.58 3.57
C SER A 48 -21.72 33.02 4.31
N PHE A 49 -22.22 33.73 5.32
CA PHE A 49 -23.31 33.27 6.19
C PHE A 49 -24.63 32.93 5.46
N ASP A 50 -24.76 33.29 4.17
CA ASP A 50 -25.96 33.11 3.36
C ASP A 50 -25.92 31.88 2.44
N GLU A 51 -24.79 31.13 2.37
CA GLU A 51 -24.66 29.96 1.53
C GLU A 51 -25.03 28.68 2.31
N ASP A 52 -25.71 27.73 1.63
CA ASP A 52 -25.99 26.41 2.21
C ASP A 52 -24.74 25.54 2.23
N ILE A 53 -24.01 25.60 3.34
CA ILE A 53 -22.79 24.81 3.57
C ILE A 53 -23.07 23.35 3.94
N ASN A 54 -24.33 22.97 4.15
CA ASN A 54 -24.69 21.62 4.60
C ASN A 54 -24.21 20.52 3.64
N PHE A 55 -24.21 20.81 2.35
CA PHE A 55 -23.70 19.89 1.34
C PHE A 55 -22.21 19.57 1.57
N TYR A 56 -21.38 20.59 1.80
CA TYR A 56 -19.96 20.42 2.03
C TYR A 56 -19.67 19.77 3.37
N ILE A 57 -20.40 20.14 4.42
CA ILE A 57 -20.32 19.48 5.74
C ILE A 57 -20.65 18.00 5.62
N ASN A 58 -21.65 17.62 4.82
CA ASN A 58 -21.99 16.24 4.60
C ASN A 58 -20.87 15.48 3.88
N ILE A 59 -20.20 16.08 2.91
CA ILE A 59 -19.01 15.47 2.27
C ILE A 59 -17.92 15.22 3.30
N ILE A 60 -17.62 16.19 4.15
CA ILE A 60 -16.57 16.11 5.17
C ILE A 60 -16.90 15.00 6.20
N THR A 61 -18.12 15.01 6.70
CA THR A 61 -18.55 14.04 7.73
C THR A 61 -18.77 12.63 7.19
N SER A 62 -19.02 12.48 5.88
CA SER A 62 -19.15 11.17 5.23
C SER A 62 -17.80 10.49 4.97
N ASN A 63 -16.68 11.21 5.13
CA ASN A 63 -15.36 10.58 5.07
C ASN A 63 -15.15 9.68 6.29
N SER A 64 -15.48 8.41 6.14
CA SER A 64 -15.41 7.41 7.22
C SER A 64 -14.20 6.47 7.11
N THR A 65 -13.38 6.58 6.07
CA THR A 65 -12.38 5.56 5.76
C THR A 65 -10.97 6.11 5.52
N ILE A 66 -10.83 7.32 4.96
CA ILE A 66 -9.53 7.88 4.61
C ILE A 66 -8.95 8.61 5.82
N PRO A 67 -7.80 8.19 6.38
CA PRO A 67 -7.11 8.91 7.41
C PRO A 67 -6.68 10.29 6.89
N THR A 68 -7.11 11.34 7.58
CA THR A 68 -6.90 12.72 7.13
C THR A 68 -6.47 13.59 8.30
N ILE A 69 -5.44 14.41 8.10
CA ILE A 69 -4.95 15.40 9.07
C ILE A 69 -4.89 16.75 8.37
N ILE A 70 -5.49 17.76 8.96
CA ILE A 70 -5.50 19.12 8.44
C ILE A 70 -4.62 19.99 9.32
N THR A 71 -3.69 20.71 8.69
CA THR A 71 -2.76 21.58 9.41
C THR A 71 -2.77 22.99 8.87
N SER A 72 -2.32 23.92 9.71
CA SER A 72 -1.86 25.24 9.26
C SER A 72 -0.60 25.12 8.40
N PRO A 73 -0.16 26.20 7.73
CA PRO A 73 1.12 26.24 7.01
C PRO A 73 2.33 25.90 7.91
N GLU A 74 2.25 26.27 9.20
CA GLU A 74 3.28 26.02 10.22
C GLU A 74 3.28 24.58 10.73
N GLY A 75 2.28 23.78 10.28
CA GLY A 75 2.12 22.37 10.62
C GLY A 75 1.34 22.13 11.91
N GLU A 76 0.68 23.13 12.49
CA GLU A 76 -0.22 22.93 13.63
C GLU A 76 -1.44 22.12 13.19
N ILE A 77 -1.79 21.07 13.95
CA ILE A 77 -2.91 20.19 13.64
C ILE A 77 -4.21 20.86 14.06
N ASN A 78 -5.04 21.22 13.07
CA ASN A 78 -6.37 21.80 13.28
C ASN A 78 -7.44 20.73 13.42
N CYS A 79 -7.31 19.63 12.67
CA CYS A 79 -8.27 18.53 12.66
C CYS A 79 -7.58 17.24 12.25
N ALA A 80 -8.02 16.12 12.83
CA ALA A 80 -7.58 14.78 12.45
C ALA A 80 -8.78 13.82 12.49
N VAL A 81 -8.98 13.07 11.40
CA VAL A 81 -10.13 12.19 11.20
C VAL A 81 -9.65 10.83 10.72
N ASN A 82 -10.24 9.75 11.23
CA ASN A 82 -9.90 8.36 10.88
C ASN A 82 -8.41 8.01 11.10
N VAL A 83 -7.77 8.64 12.04
CA VAL A 83 -6.37 8.43 12.41
C VAL A 83 -6.26 7.63 13.71
N ASP A 84 -5.06 7.12 13.99
CA ASP A 84 -4.76 6.47 15.25
C ASP A 84 -5.02 7.42 16.44
N SER A 85 -5.57 6.90 17.54
CA SER A 85 -5.94 7.68 18.73
C SER A 85 -4.77 8.51 19.31
N LYS A 86 -3.53 8.05 19.16
CA LYS A 86 -2.33 8.79 19.57
C LYS A 86 -2.19 10.14 18.84
N ILE A 87 -2.61 10.21 17.56
CA ILE A 87 -2.45 11.40 16.73
C ILE A 87 -3.34 12.55 17.21
N HIS A 88 -4.47 12.26 17.82
CA HIS A 88 -5.33 13.29 18.40
C HIS A 88 -4.68 14.07 19.55
N ASN A 89 -3.60 13.55 20.14
CA ASN A 89 -2.83 14.23 21.19
C ASN A 89 -1.69 15.09 20.64
N TYR A 90 -1.37 14.96 19.35
CA TYR A 90 -0.31 15.73 18.71
C TYR A 90 -0.79 17.15 18.40
N LYS A 91 0.09 18.12 18.57
CA LYS A 91 -0.18 19.52 18.23
C LYS A 91 0.39 19.91 16.88
N ASN A 92 1.44 19.22 16.44
CA ASN A 92 2.11 19.53 15.19
C ASN A 92 2.35 18.25 14.38
N ILE A 93 2.21 18.35 13.08
CA ILE A 93 2.39 17.24 12.13
C ILE A 93 3.79 16.60 12.20
N ASN A 94 4.78 17.35 12.66
CA ASN A 94 6.15 16.83 12.80
C ASN A 94 6.28 15.84 13.97
N GLU A 95 5.33 15.78 14.88
CA GLU A 95 5.29 14.78 15.95
C GLU A 95 5.02 13.36 15.43
N LEU A 96 4.51 13.23 14.19
CA LEU A 96 4.40 11.93 13.51
C LEU A 96 5.78 11.32 13.18
N GLY A 97 6.85 12.11 13.11
CA GLY A 97 8.18 11.63 12.75
C GLY A 97 8.21 10.90 11.40
N GLU A 98 8.69 9.66 11.39
CA GLU A 98 8.75 8.84 10.17
C GLU A 98 7.36 8.48 9.60
N GLU A 99 6.33 8.39 10.42
CA GLU A 99 4.97 8.08 9.99
C GLU A 99 4.42 9.15 9.03
N LYS A 100 4.87 10.41 9.13
CA LYS A 100 4.49 11.49 8.22
C LYS A 100 4.77 11.15 6.75
N LYS A 101 5.82 10.37 6.47
CA LYS A 101 6.19 9.95 5.11
C LYS A 101 5.16 9.03 4.43
N LEU A 102 4.25 8.45 5.21
CA LEU A 102 3.17 7.61 4.71
C LEU A 102 1.96 8.43 4.23
N TYR A 103 1.97 9.74 4.45
CA TYR A 103 0.90 10.64 4.07
C TYR A 103 1.26 11.42 2.81
N ASP A 104 0.37 11.43 1.83
CA ASP A 104 0.36 12.39 0.74
C ASP A 104 -0.21 13.72 1.23
N SER A 105 0.01 14.81 0.50
CA SER A 105 -0.49 16.12 0.90
C SER A 105 -1.14 16.89 -0.24
N ILE A 106 -2.19 17.64 0.09
CA ILE A 106 -2.89 18.57 -0.80
C ILE A 106 -2.96 19.92 -0.11
N ILE A 107 -2.61 20.99 -0.83
CA ILE A 107 -2.73 22.37 -0.34
C ILE A 107 -4.10 22.89 -0.74
N THR A 108 -4.85 23.44 0.21
CA THR A 108 -6.16 24.09 -0.01
C THR A 108 -6.09 25.54 0.43
N TYR A 109 -6.41 26.45 -0.49
CA TYR A 109 -6.46 27.89 -0.22
C TYR A 109 -7.88 28.28 0.24
N TYR A 110 -8.02 29.18 1.22
CA TYR A 110 -9.32 29.58 1.72
C TYR A 110 -9.53 31.10 1.76
N TYR A 111 -8.52 31.93 1.87
CA TYR A 111 -8.67 33.37 1.82
C TYR A 111 -7.33 34.08 1.55
N GLN A 112 -7.30 35.03 0.62
CA GLN A 112 -6.18 35.97 0.36
C GLN A 112 -4.75 35.38 0.58
N ASN A 113 -4.45 34.24 0.01
CA ASN A 113 -3.20 33.45 0.17
C ASN A 113 -3.06 32.69 1.49
N GLU A 114 -4.06 32.66 2.35
CA GLU A 114 -4.07 31.71 3.46
C GLU A 114 -4.44 30.31 2.96
N TYR A 115 -3.78 29.28 3.48
CA TYR A 115 -4.00 27.92 3.07
C TYR A 115 -3.86 26.95 4.23
N ASN A 116 -4.51 25.79 4.07
CA ASN A 116 -4.28 24.62 4.92
C ASN A 116 -3.56 23.54 4.11
N ILE A 117 -2.85 22.66 4.80
CA ILE A 117 -2.28 21.47 4.20
C ILE A 117 -3.09 20.27 4.71
N ILE A 118 -3.67 19.51 3.78
CA ILE A 118 -4.39 18.29 4.08
C ILE A 118 -3.47 17.12 3.80
N TYR A 119 -3.10 16.41 4.86
CA TYR A 119 -2.37 15.16 4.78
C TYR A 119 -3.36 13.99 4.78
N TYR A 120 -3.20 13.04 3.86
CA TYR A 120 -4.04 11.84 3.79
C TYR A 120 -3.19 10.62 3.44
N LYS A 121 -3.63 9.45 3.85
CA LYS A 121 -3.00 8.19 3.47
C LYS A 121 -4.05 7.17 3.04
N GLU A 122 -3.57 6.05 2.50
CA GLU A 122 -4.43 4.93 2.12
C GLU A 122 -5.33 4.50 3.29
N SER A 123 -6.58 4.16 2.98
CA SER A 123 -7.54 3.73 4.00
C SER A 123 -7.13 2.40 4.63
N GLN A 124 -7.58 2.17 5.86
CA GLN A 124 -7.37 0.89 6.52
C GLN A 124 -7.96 -0.27 5.70
N ILE A 125 -9.11 -0.04 5.07
CA ILE A 125 -9.76 -1.03 4.19
C ILE A 125 -8.84 -1.42 3.03
N TYR A 126 -8.16 -0.44 2.41
CA TYR A 126 -7.20 -0.69 1.35
C TYR A 126 -6.02 -1.53 1.85
N SER A 127 -5.44 -1.15 2.97
CA SER A 127 -4.31 -1.86 3.58
C SER A 127 -4.66 -3.30 3.96
N ASP A 128 -5.83 -3.50 4.56
CA ASP A 128 -6.33 -4.82 4.96
C ASP A 128 -6.60 -5.71 3.75
N LEU A 129 -7.22 -5.15 2.70
CA LEU A 129 -7.50 -5.87 1.46
C LEU A 129 -6.19 -6.26 0.75
N LYS A 130 -5.22 -5.35 0.70
CA LYS A 130 -3.91 -5.63 0.11
C LYS A 130 -3.22 -6.77 0.86
N MET A 131 -3.15 -6.70 2.17
CA MET A 131 -2.55 -7.76 3.00
C MET A 131 -3.27 -9.09 2.81
N MET A 132 -4.60 -9.10 2.71
CA MET A 132 -5.39 -10.32 2.47
C MET A 132 -5.05 -10.94 1.11
N ILE A 133 -4.98 -10.14 0.06
CA ILE A 133 -4.66 -10.62 -1.29
C ILE A 133 -3.22 -11.11 -1.38
N ASP A 134 -2.26 -10.39 -0.79
CA ASP A 134 -0.86 -10.81 -0.73
C ASP A 134 -0.73 -12.17 -0.03
N ASN A 135 -1.44 -12.36 1.08
CA ASN A 135 -1.47 -13.64 1.80
C ASN A 135 -2.10 -14.77 0.96
N LEU A 136 -3.19 -14.49 0.25
CA LEU A 136 -3.83 -15.46 -0.65
C LEU A 136 -2.90 -15.85 -1.80
N VAL A 137 -2.24 -14.87 -2.42
CA VAL A 137 -1.26 -15.11 -3.48
C VAL A 137 -0.10 -15.97 -2.96
N GLN A 138 0.46 -15.65 -1.79
CA GLN A 138 1.52 -16.46 -1.18
C GLN A 138 1.06 -17.86 -0.83
N SER A 139 -0.11 -18.03 -0.22
CA SER A 139 -0.67 -19.35 0.13
C SER A 139 -0.87 -20.22 -1.10
N PHE A 140 -1.44 -19.64 -2.16
CA PHE A 140 -1.58 -20.33 -3.43
C PHE A 140 -0.23 -20.72 -4.03
N PHE A 141 0.84 -19.93 -3.86
CA PHE A 141 2.20 -20.27 -4.27
C PHE A 141 2.72 -21.50 -3.53
N GLN A 142 2.52 -21.55 -2.25
CA GLN A 142 2.97 -22.70 -1.46
C GLN A 142 2.24 -23.98 -1.87
N GLU A 143 0.94 -23.89 -2.12
CA GLU A 143 0.12 -25.05 -2.41
C GLU A 143 0.39 -25.63 -3.81
N VAL A 144 0.38 -24.80 -4.85
CA VAL A 144 0.49 -25.25 -6.24
C VAL A 144 1.94 -25.48 -6.67
N VAL A 145 2.84 -24.58 -6.30
CA VAL A 145 4.22 -24.65 -6.80
C VAL A 145 5.09 -25.59 -5.96
N ILE A 146 4.91 -25.57 -4.65
CA ILE A 146 5.77 -26.34 -3.74
C ILE A 146 5.29 -27.79 -3.62
N ASN A 147 3.99 -28.01 -3.46
CA ASN A 147 3.46 -29.35 -3.21
C ASN A 147 3.40 -30.22 -4.47
N GLU A 148 3.22 -29.63 -5.65
CA GLU A 148 3.16 -30.39 -6.91
C GLU A 148 4.49 -30.49 -7.64
N ALA A 149 5.47 -29.65 -7.32
CA ALA A 149 6.78 -29.72 -7.94
C ALA A 149 7.56 -30.95 -7.45
N SER A 150 7.94 -31.80 -8.37
CA SER A 150 8.86 -32.92 -8.09
C SER A 150 10.35 -32.53 -8.20
N VAL A 151 10.63 -31.27 -8.45
CA VAL A 151 11.96 -30.67 -8.61
C VAL A 151 12.19 -29.61 -7.52
N PRO A 152 13.44 -29.35 -7.13
CA PRO A 152 13.74 -28.26 -6.22
C PRO A 152 13.30 -26.91 -6.82
N VAL A 153 12.59 -26.12 -6.03
CA VAL A 153 12.09 -24.79 -6.43
C VAL A 153 12.53 -23.76 -5.40
N ILE A 154 13.06 -22.64 -5.88
CA ILE A 154 13.37 -21.47 -5.06
C ILE A 154 12.64 -20.27 -5.69
N ILE A 155 11.83 -19.58 -4.89
CA ILE A 155 11.12 -18.38 -5.30
C ILE A 155 11.79 -17.17 -4.64
N THR A 156 12.18 -16.20 -5.46
CA THR A 156 12.84 -14.97 -5.01
C THR A 156 11.95 -13.75 -5.30
N ASP A 157 12.32 -12.61 -4.71
CA ASP A 157 11.82 -11.31 -5.14
C ASP A 157 12.29 -10.97 -6.58
N SER A 158 11.76 -9.90 -7.15
CA SER A 158 12.14 -9.41 -8.50
C SER A 158 13.61 -9.01 -8.62
N THR A 159 14.30 -8.77 -7.49
CA THR A 159 15.73 -8.44 -7.46
C THR A 159 16.61 -9.68 -7.42
N MET A 160 16.04 -10.89 -7.25
CA MET A 160 16.72 -12.16 -7.04
C MET A 160 17.69 -12.18 -5.84
N ARG A 161 17.51 -11.28 -4.90
CA ARG A 161 18.39 -11.15 -3.71
C ARG A 161 17.76 -11.74 -2.45
N HIS A 162 16.44 -11.83 -2.40
CA HIS A 162 15.72 -12.35 -1.24
C HIS A 162 14.90 -13.57 -1.63
N VAL A 163 15.09 -14.67 -0.90
CA VAL A 163 14.28 -15.87 -1.05
C VAL A 163 12.96 -15.66 -0.33
N ILE A 164 11.85 -15.73 -1.06
CA ILE A 164 10.50 -15.66 -0.51
C ILE A 164 10.11 -17.02 0.08
N THR A 165 10.38 -18.09 -0.67
CA THR A 165 10.09 -19.45 -0.23
C THR A 165 10.88 -20.47 -1.07
N CYS A 166 11.02 -21.68 -0.56
CA CYS A 166 11.62 -22.80 -1.29
C CYS A 166 10.85 -24.09 -1.01
N GLY A 167 10.84 -25.01 -1.98
CA GLY A 167 10.21 -26.31 -1.88
C GLY A 167 11.05 -27.40 -2.53
N ASN A 168 10.92 -28.64 -2.04
CA ASN A 168 11.65 -29.81 -2.52
C ASN A 168 13.19 -29.64 -2.57
N VAL A 169 13.71 -28.72 -1.77
CA VAL A 169 15.14 -28.52 -1.59
C VAL A 169 15.54 -29.31 -0.35
N ASP A 170 16.68 -30.02 -0.44
CA ASP A 170 17.18 -30.80 0.69
C ASP A 170 17.40 -29.87 1.89
N SER A 171 16.62 -30.08 2.95
CA SER A 171 16.63 -29.29 4.17
C SER A 171 18.01 -29.24 4.86
N ASN A 172 18.90 -30.18 4.54
CA ASN A 172 20.28 -30.17 5.02
C ASN A 172 21.17 -29.14 4.27
N LYS A 173 20.73 -28.67 3.10
CA LYS A 173 21.45 -27.69 2.28
C LYS A 173 20.98 -26.25 2.49
N ILE A 174 19.79 -26.04 3.05
CA ILE A 174 19.18 -24.72 3.19
C ILE A 174 18.55 -24.57 4.57
N ASN A 175 19.36 -24.20 5.56
CA ASN A 175 18.88 -23.95 6.92
C ASN A 175 18.65 -22.45 7.23
N ASN A 176 19.04 -21.54 6.33
CA ASN A 176 18.84 -20.09 6.51
C ASN A 176 18.93 -19.31 5.20
N ALA A 177 18.46 -18.04 5.24
CA ALA A 177 18.43 -17.13 4.08
C ALA A 177 19.82 -16.91 3.42
N LYS A 178 20.92 -17.02 4.18
CA LYS A 178 22.28 -16.87 3.63
C LYS A 178 22.68 -18.07 2.75
N GLN A 179 22.25 -19.26 3.11
CA GLN A 179 22.53 -20.48 2.30
C GLN A 179 21.70 -20.48 1.03
N CYS A 180 20.46 -19.98 1.09
CA CYS A 180 19.66 -19.77 -0.10
C CYS A 180 20.27 -18.75 -1.06
N ALA A 181 20.80 -17.64 -0.56
CA ALA A 181 21.47 -16.62 -1.38
C ALA A 181 22.73 -17.20 -2.07
N ALA A 182 23.55 -17.96 -1.33
CA ALA A 182 24.74 -18.61 -1.90
C ALA A 182 24.38 -19.66 -2.98
N LEU A 183 23.26 -20.35 -2.82
CA LEU A 183 22.77 -21.29 -3.83
C LEU A 183 22.30 -20.58 -5.10
N ILE A 184 21.60 -19.45 -4.98
CA ILE A 184 21.19 -18.61 -6.11
C ILE A 184 22.43 -18.11 -6.88
N GLU A 185 23.44 -17.61 -6.16
CA GLU A 185 24.69 -17.16 -6.79
C GLU A 185 25.39 -18.30 -7.55
N SER A 186 25.41 -19.51 -6.98
CA SER A 186 25.99 -20.68 -7.66
C SER A 186 25.20 -21.07 -8.92
N MET A 187 23.87 -21.02 -8.87
CA MET A 187 23.01 -21.33 -10.02
C MET A 187 23.15 -20.28 -11.12
N GLN A 188 23.32 -18.99 -10.77
CA GLN A 188 23.58 -17.92 -11.74
C GLN A 188 24.95 -18.09 -12.40
N ALA A 189 25.97 -18.51 -11.64
CA ALA A 189 27.32 -18.74 -12.16
C ALA A 189 27.39 -19.92 -13.14
N GLU A 190 26.53 -20.94 -12.97
CA GLU A 190 26.47 -22.12 -13.83
C GLU A 190 25.63 -21.94 -15.08
N ASN A 191 25.08 -20.75 -15.37
CA ASN A 191 24.18 -20.47 -16.49
C ASN A 191 22.96 -21.42 -16.58
N THR A 192 22.54 -21.97 -15.48
CA THR A 192 21.31 -22.75 -15.40
C THR A 192 20.12 -21.81 -15.61
N PRO A 193 19.14 -22.15 -16.47
CA PRO A 193 17.99 -21.27 -16.66
C PRO A 193 17.22 -21.17 -15.32
N ILE A 194 17.21 -19.95 -14.80
CA ILE A 194 16.37 -19.58 -13.67
C ILE A 194 14.99 -19.29 -14.23
N MET A 195 14.02 -20.11 -13.90
CA MET A 195 12.61 -19.88 -14.21
C MET A 195 11.93 -19.11 -13.11
#